data_92b273de0be2b79a78c08d06aa42a933
#
_entry.id   92b273de0be2b79a78c08d06aa42a933
#
_cell.length_a   1.000
_cell.length_b   1.000
_cell.length_c   1.000
_cell.angle_alpha   90.00
_cell.angle_beta   90.00
_cell.angle_gamma   90.00
#
_symmetry.space_group_name_H-M   'P 1'
#
loop_
_entity.id
_entity.type
_entity.pdbx_description
1 polymer ?
#
loop_
_entity_poly.entity_id
_entity_poly.type
_entity_poly.pdbx_seq_one_letter_code
_entity_poly.pdbx_strand_id
1 'polypeptide(L)'
;VTAPLAVTVTPVTDPPRLEVAPATGAEDSAIALELAADLIRPAPGETLTLTVSGLPEGAALSAGTETADGSWSLGPDQLDGLTLTPPAEFHGELSLEVAATATLGADSRSVTAPLAVTVTPVTDPPRLEVAPATGAEDSAIALELAADLIRPAPGETLTLTVSGLPEGAALSAGTPNADGSWSLGPDQLDGLTLTPPAEFHGALSLEVAATATLGADSRSVTAPLAVTVTPVTDPPRLEVAPA
;
A
#
# COMPACT_ATOMS: atom_id res chain seq x y z
N VAL A 1 -18.31 32.67 -74.53
CA VAL A 1 -17.29 33.17 -73.59
C VAL A 1 -17.46 32.37 -72.28
N THR A 2 -16.44 31.58 -71.86
CA THR A 2 -16.40 30.89 -70.62
C THR A 2 -15.43 31.65 -69.71
N ALA A 3 -15.84 31.91 -68.43
CA ALA A 3 -14.98 32.47 -67.40
C ALA A 3 -14.70 31.40 -66.31
N PRO A 4 -13.48 31.28 -65.81
CA PRO A 4 -13.21 30.40 -64.73
C PRO A 4 -13.86 30.90 -63.41
N LEU A 5 -14.51 30.00 -62.67
CA LEU A 5 -15.00 30.24 -61.35
C LEU A 5 -13.97 29.66 -60.36
N ALA A 6 -13.34 30.50 -59.56
CA ALA A 6 -12.48 30.04 -58.45
C ALA A 6 -13.35 29.80 -57.21
N VAL A 7 -13.31 28.59 -56.72
CA VAL A 7 -13.96 28.20 -55.47
C VAL A 7 -12.85 27.84 -54.47
N THR A 8 -12.81 28.55 -53.34
CA THR A 8 -11.91 28.25 -52.23
C THR A 8 -12.71 27.58 -51.12
N VAL A 9 -12.32 26.37 -50.74
CA VAL A 9 -12.87 25.66 -49.60
C VAL A 9 -11.87 25.80 -48.45
N THR A 10 -12.28 26.42 -47.36
CA THR A 10 -11.48 26.52 -46.14
C THR A 10 -11.74 25.30 -45.28
N PRO A 11 -10.69 24.63 -44.79
CA PRO A 11 -10.88 23.51 -43.87
C PRO A 11 -11.43 24.01 -42.53
N VAL A 12 -12.22 23.17 -41.90
CA VAL A 12 -12.72 23.33 -40.52
C VAL A 12 -12.27 22.12 -39.70
N THR A 13 -12.12 22.31 -38.39
CA THR A 13 -11.74 21.24 -37.46
C THR A 13 -12.94 20.34 -37.17
N ASP A 14 -12.78 19.04 -37.37
CA ASP A 14 -13.74 18.03 -36.95
C ASP A 14 -13.45 17.56 -35.52
N PRO A 15 -14.46 17.11 -34.73
CA PRO A 15 -14.22 16.48 -33.45
C PRO A 15 -13.32 15.25 -33.62
N PRO A 16 -12.28 15.08 -32.79
CA PRO A 16 -11.40 13.92 -32.85
C PRO A 16 -12.12 12.63 -32.42
N ARG A 17 -11.58 11.49 -32.83
CA ARG A 17 -11.96 10.21 -32.25
C ARG A 17 -11.24 10.02 -30.92
N LEU A 18 -11.95 9.50 -29.89
CA LEU A 18 -11.40 9.17 -28.60
C LEU A 18 -11.94 7.82 -28.16
N GLU A 19 -11.06 6.91 -27.81
CA GLU A 19 -11.38 5.61 -27.21
C GLU A 19 -10.66 5.50 -25.87
N VAL A 20 -11.41 5.14 -24.82
CA VAL A 20 -10.94 5.02 -23.43
C VAL A 20 -11.46 3.72 -22.87
N ALA A 21 -10.57 2.86 -22.38
CA ALA A 21 -10.93 1.65 -21.68
C ALA A 21 -10.68 1.80 -20.16
N PRO A 22 -11.52 1.20 -19.30
CA PRO A 22 -11.24 1.16 -17.87
C PRO A 22 -9.95 0.36 -17.60
N ALA A 23 -9.20 0.76 -16.57
CA ALA A 23 -7.94 0.13 -16.20
C ALA A 23 -8.03 -0.46 -14.78
N THR A 24 -7.26 -1.51 -14.51
CA THR A 24 -7.13 -2.12 -13.19
C THR A 24 -5.68 -2.50 -12.95
N GLY A 25 -5.16 -2.22 -11.75
CA GLY A 25 -3.83 -2.62 -11.33
C GLY A 25 -3.66 -2.56 -9.83
N ALA A 26 -2.52 -3.03 -9.33
CA ALA A 26 -2.21 -3.00 -7.90
C ALA A 26 -1.71 -1.61 -7.47
N GLU A 27 -1.93 -1.25 -6.21
CA GLU A 27 -1.28 -0.09 -5.62
C GLU A 27 0.25 -0.22 -5.67
N ASP A 28 0.96 0.89 -5.51
CA ASP A 28 2.43 0.99 -5.60
C ASP A 28 3.05 0.47 -6.91
N SER A 29 2.21 0.24 -7.91
CA SER A 29 2.61 -0.25 -9.23
C SER A 29 2.10 0.64 -10.35
N ALA A 30 2.82 0.64 -11.48
CA ALA A 30 2.36 1.33 -12.67
C ALA A 30 1.21 0.56 -13.33
N ILE A 31 0.08 1.23 -13.55
CA ILE A 31 -1.15 0.69 -14.14
C ILE A 31 -1.21 1.10 -15.61
N ALA A 32 -1.26 0.12 -16.52
CA ALA A 32 -1.35 0.41 -17.94
C ALA A 32 -2.70 1.05 -18.30
N LEU A 33 -2.66 2.11 -19.09
CA LEU A 33 -3.83 2.80 -19.61
C LEU A 33 -3.98 2.51 -21.09
N GLU A 34 -5.17 2.10 -21.50
CA GLU A 34 -5.52 1.89 -22.91
C GLU A 34 -6.33 3.08 -23.43
N LEU A 35 -5.61 4.03 -24.04
CA LEU A 35 -6.16 5.24 -24.62
C LEU A 35 -5.81 5.28 -26.10
N ALA A 36 -6.77 5.66 -26.95
CA ALA A 36 -6.52 5.93 -28.36
C ALA A 36 -7.26 7.20 -28.80
N ALA A 37 -6.58 8.04 -29.56
CA ALA A 37 -7.16 9.24 -30.11
C ALA A 37 -6.58 9.55 -31.49
N ASP A 38 -7.46 9.91 -32.44
CA ASP A 38 -7.10 10.20 -33.81
C ASP A 38 -7.86 11.41 -34.35
N LEU A 39 -7.22 12.15 -35.27
CA LEU A 39 -7.88 13.16 -36.06
C LEU A 39 -8.71 12.51 -37.17
N ILE A 40 -9.92 13.04 -37.43
CA ILE A 40 -10.78 12.61 -38.53
C ILE A 40 -10.48 13.49 -39.75
N ARG A 41 -9.89 12.91 -40.81
CA ARG A 41 -9.54 13.63 -42.05
C ARG A 41 -8.72 14.89 -41.78
N PRO A 42 -7.52 14.78 -41.16
CA PRO A 42 -6.77 15.94 -40.74
C PRO A 42 -6.46 16.91 -41.86
N ALA A 43 -6.66 18.19 -41.61
CA ALA A 43 -6.22 19.26 -42.46
C ALA A 43 -4.72 19.54 -42.27
N PRO A 44 -4.01 20.09 -43.28
CA PRO A 44 -2.61 20.48 -43.07
C PRO A 44 -2.45 21.48 -41.93
N GLY A 45 -1.62 21.14 -40.95
CA GLY A 45 -1.36 21.97 -39.77
C GLY A 45 -2.36 21.77 -38.62
N GLU A 46 -3.29 20.81 -38.73
CA GLU A 46 -4.14 20.41 -37.59
C GLU A 46 -3.36 19.57 -36.59
N THR A 47 -3.60 19.83 -35.31
CA THR A 47 -2.92 19.14 -34.20
C THR A 47 -3.91 18.46 -33.26
N LEU A 48 -3.50 17.37 -32.63
CA LEU A 48 -4.26 16.65 -31.62
C LEU A 48 -3.51 16.73 -30.28
N THR A 49 -4.23 17.09 -29.22
CA THR A 49 -3.71 17.10 -27.85
C THR A 49 -4.70 16.37 -26.96
N LEU A 50 -4.19 15.53 -26.06
CA LEU A 50 -4.99 14.91 -25.03
C LEU A 50 -4.72 15.59 -23.69
N THR A 51 -5.75 15.68 -22.87
CA THR A 51 -5.66 16.15 -21.50
C THR A 51 -6.28 15.12 -20.57
N VAL A 52 -5.55 14.67 -19.58
CA VAL A 52 -6.06 13.78 -18.52
C VAL A 52 -6.18 14.62 -17.25
N SER A 53 -7.36 14.66 -16.66
CA SER A 53 -7.67 15.43 -15.46
C SER A 53 -8.29 14.58 -14.37
N GLY A 54 -8.32 15.11 -13.14
CA GLY A 54 -8.84 14.40 -11.97
C GLY A 54 -7.83 13.50 -11.28
N LEU A 55 -6.53 13.59 -11.62
CA LEU A 55 -5.49 12.86 -10.90
C LEU A 55 -5.39 13.39 -9.46
N PRO A 56 -5.39 12.51 -8.46
CA PRO A 56 -5.13 12.92 -7.07
C PRO A 56 -3.67 13.34 -6.88
N GLU A 57 -3.41 14.14 -5.85
CA GLU A 57 -2.05 14.53 -5.49
C GLU A 57 -1.16 13.29 -5.24
N GLY A 58 0.01 13.27 -5.83
CA GLY A 58 0.94 12.15 -5.77
C GLY A 58 0.76 11.09 -6.86
N ALA A 59 -0.33 11.16 -7.66
CA ALA A 59 -0.44 10.34 -8.86
C ALA A 59 0.34 10.96 -10.03
N ALA A 60 0.89 10.11 -10.91
CA ALA A 60 1.64 10.58 -12.07
C ALA A 60 1.42 9.69 -13.30
N LEU A 61 1.47 10.30 -14.48
CA LEU A 61 1.53 9.56 -15.75
C LEU A 61 2.99 9.36 -16.19
N SER A 62 3.27 8.26 -16.90
CA SER A 62 4.61 7.94 -17.40
C SER A 62 5.09 8.84 -18.54
N ALA A 63 4.17 9.56 -19.19
CA ALA A 63 4.45 10.49 -20.27
C ALA A 63 3.53 11.71 -20.20
N GLY A 64 3.85 12.74 -20.99
CA GLY A 64 3.12 14.01 -20.99
C GLY A 64 3.78 15.06 -20.10
N THR A 65 3.09 16.16 -19.91
CA THR A 65 3.52 17.30 -19.09
C THR A 65 2.38 17.69 -18.14
N GLU A 66 2.68 17.72 -16.86
CA GLU A 66 1.77 18.22 -15.85
C GLU A 66 1.58 19.73 -16.02
N THR A 67 0.35 20.18 -16.00
CA THR A 67 -0.03 21.59 -16.11
C THR A 67 -0.28 22.19 -14.74
N ALA A 68 -0.33 23.53 -14.66
CA ALA A 68 -0.47 24.23 -13.38
C ALA A 68 -1.77 23.96 -12.60
N ASP A 69 -2.79 23.39 -13.27
CA ASP A 69 -4.07 22.98 -12.69
C ASP A 69 -4.10 21.49 -12.25
N GLY A 70 -2.96 20.79 -12.35
CA GLY A 70 -2.83 19.38 -11.99
C GLY A 70 -3.35 18.40 -13.06
N SER A 71 -3.71 18.88 -14.24
CA SER A 71 -4.00 18.02 -15.39
C SER A 71 -2.72 17.65 -16.14
N TRP A 72 -2.78 16.63 -16.98
CA TRP A 72 -1.66 16.17 -17.80
C TRP A 72 -1.98 16.34 -19.28
N SER A 73 -1.05 16.98 -20.00
CA SER A 73 -1.15 17.19 -21.45
C SER A 73 -0.24 16.22 -22.19
N LEU A 74 -0.78 15.51 -23.18
CA LEU A 74 -0.10 14.47 -23.97
C LEU A 74 -0.29 14.70 -25.46
N GLY A 75 0.73 14.32 -26.24
CA GLY A 75 0.60 14.13 -27.68
C GLY A 75 0.08 12.73 -28.02
N PRO A 76 -0.43 12.49 -29.24
CA PRO A 76 -0.92 11.18 -29.64
C PRO A 76 0.17 10.10 -29.69
N ASP A 77 1.42 10.48 -29.87
CA ASP A 77 2.59 9.62 -29.87
C ASP A 77 3.02 9.14 -28.46
N GLN A 78 2.42 9.71 -27.41
CA GLN A 78 2.71 9.39 -26.00
C GLN A 78 1.68 8.43 -25.38
N LEU A 79 0.71 7.96 -26.16
CA LEU A 79 -0.37 7.08 -25.66
C LEU A 79 0.05 5.62 -25.62
N ASP A 80 0.96 5.22 -26.52
CA ASP A 80 1.45 3.83 -26.54
C ASP A 80 2.31 3.54 -25.29
N GLY A 81 1.91 2.52 -24.55
CA GLY A 81 2.56 2.15 -23.30
C GLY A 81 2.39 3.16 -22.14
N LEU A 82 1.41 4.06 -22.23
CA LEU A 82 1.12 5.00 -21.14
C LEU A 82 0.70 4.26 -19.87
N THR A 83 1.26 4.66 -18.74
CA THR A 83 0.89 4.12 -17.43
C THR A 83 0.55 5.24 -16.45
N LEU A 84 -0.31 4.90 -15.50
CA LEU A 84 -0.61 5.70 -14.30
C LEU A 84 0.07 5.07 -13.09
N THR A 85 0.85 5.83 -12.36
CA THR A 85 1.31 5.46 -11.01
C THR A 85 0.36 6.12 -10.01
N PRO A 86 -0.40 5.35 -9.20
CA PRO A 86 -1.25 5.92 -8.15
C PRO A 86 -0.42 6.58 -7.06
N PRO A 87 -1.02 7.39 -6.16
CA PRO A 87 -0.34 7.81 -4.94
C PRO A 87 0.09 6.60 -4.12
N ALA A 88 1.20 6.73 -3.39
CA ALA A 88 1.69 5.67 -2.51
C ALA A 88 0.60 5.17 -1.55
N GLU A 89 0.49 3.86 -1.38
CA GLU A 89 -0.46 3.19 -0.48
C GLU A 89 -1.94 3.53 -0.81
N PHE A 90 -2.23 3.96 -2.04
CA PHE A 90 -3.61 4.25 -2.45
C PHE A 90 -4.25 3.02 -3.08
N HIS A 91 -5.37 2.58 -2.53
CA HIS A 91 -6.26 1.59 -3.15
C HIS A 91 -7.69 2.13 -3.22
N GLY A 92 -8.45 1.65 -4.21
CA GLY A 92 -9.82 2.10 -4.46
C GLY A 92 -10.02 2.56 -5.90
N GLU A 93 -11.07 3.34 -6.11
CA GLU A 93 -11.45 3.81 -7.45
C GLU A 93 -10.98 5.23 -7.70
N LEU A 94 -10.37 5.46 -8.87
CA LEU A 94 -10.07 6.77 -9.42
C LEU A 94 -11.03 7.02 -10.59
N SER A 95 -11.67 8.19 -10.58
CA SER A 95 -12.50 8.67 -11.67
C SER A 95 -11.80 9.83 -12.36
N LEU A 96 -11.16 9.55 -13.50
CA LEU A 96 -10.45 10.52 -14.31
C LEU A 96 -11.30 10.92 -15.51
N GLU A 97 -10.97 12.04 -16.12
CA GLU A 97 -11.55 12.49 -17.40
C GLU A 97 -10.44 12.65 -18.43
N VAL A 98 -10.67 12.12 -19.63
CA VAL A 98 -9.79 12.27 -20.77
C VAL A 98 -10.49 13.15 -21.81
N ALA A 99 -9.84 14.25 -22.21
CA ALA A 99 -10.30 15.13 -23.29
C ALA A 99 -9.31 15.04 -24.46
N ALA A 100 -9.81 14.74 -25.65
CA ALA A 100 -9.06 14.85 -26.89
C ALA A 100 -9.50 16.13 -27.62
N THR A 101 -8.55 16.98 -27.99
CA THR A 101 -8.79 18.27 -28.64
C THR A 101 -8.03 18.35 -29.95
N ALA A 102 -8.79 18.47 -31.04
CA ALA A 102 -8.27 18.82 -32.37
C ALA A 102 -8.21 20.34 -32.51
N THR A 103 -7.14 20.89 -33.07
CA THR A 103 -6.94 22.34 -33.22
C THR A 103 -6.37 22.66 -34.61
N LEU A 104 -7.01 23.61 -35.30
CA LEU A 104 -6.55 24.16 -36.58
C LEU A 104 -6.60 25.70 -36.53
N GLY A 105 -5.45 26.32 -36.35
CA GLY A 105 -5.36 27.77 -36.17
C GLY A 105 -6.13 28.26 -34.95
N ALA A 106 -7.21 29.00 -35.11
CA ALA A 106 -8.07 29.48 -34.03
C ALA A 106 -9.32 28.60 -33.79
N ASP A 107 -9.55 27.59 -34.61
CA ASP A 107 -10.67 26.66 -34.45
C ASP A 107 -10.25 25.42 -33.67
N SER A 108 -11.09 24.96 -32.75
CA SER A 108 -10.84 23.76 -31.95
C SER A 108 -12.13 22.99 -31.69
N ARG A 109 -12.00 21.66 -31.61
CA ARG A 109 -13.07 20.73 -31.24
C ARG A 109 -12.55 19.70 -30.26
N SER A 110 -13.34 19.43 -29.21
CA SER A 110 -12.98 18.49 -28.17
C SER A 110 -14.04 17.40 -27.97
N VAL A 111 -13.58 16.23 -27.62
CA VAL A 111 -14.40 15.10 -27.15
C VAL A 111 -13.85 14.67 -25.79
N THR A 112 -14.73 14.41 -24.83
CA THR A 112 -14.37 13.94 -23.49
C THR A 112 -14.95 12.56 -23.21
N ALA A 113 -14.22 11.75 -22.45
CA ALA A 113 -14.65 10.45 -21.98
C ALA A 113 -14.15 10.18 -20.56
N PRO A 114 -14.94 9.51 -19.72
CA PRO A 114 -14.49 9.10 -18.40
C PRO A 114 -13.48 7.94 -18.50
N LEU A 115 -12.47 7.97 -17.65
CA LEU A 115 -11.50 6.88 -17.43
C LEU A 115 -11.63 6.41 -15.98
N ALA A 116 -12.23 5.24 -15.81
CA ALA A 116 -12.29 4.56 -14.52
C ALA A 116 -11.02 3.73 -14.30
N VAL A 117 -10.33 3.94 -13.18
CA VAL A 117 -9.16 3.14 -12.80
C VAL A 117 -9.42 2.53 -11.43
N THR A 118 -9.39 1.19 -11.36
CA THR A 118 -9.51 0.44 -10.09
C THR A 118 -8.12 0.07 -9.61
N VAL A 119 -7.73 0.59 -8.45
CA VAL A 119 -6.48 0.25 -7.77
C VAL A 119 -6.76 -0.80 -6.71
N THR A 120 -6.20 -1.99 -6.89
CA THR A 120 -6.38 -3.11 -5.96
C THR A 120 -5.35 -3.06 -4.84
N PRO A 121 -5.74 -3.32 -3.58
CA PRO A 121 -4.80 -3.34 -2.48
C PRO A 121 -3.84 -4.53 -2.55
N VAL A 122 -2.62 -4.33 -2.02
CA VAL A 122 -1.65 -5.38 -1.73
C VAL A 122 -1.34 -5.38 -0.23
N THR A 123 -0.83 -6.49 0.29
CA THR A 123 -0.44 -6.57 1.70
C THR A 123 0.92 -5.90 1.90
N ASP A 124 1.00 -4.93 2.79
CA ASP A 124 2.24 -4.26 3.16
C ASP A 124 2.89 -4.89 4.39
N PRO A 125 4.23 -4.78 4.53
CA PRO A 125 4.87 -5.16 5.77
C PRO A 125 4.34 -4.32 6.95
N PRO A 126 3.87 -4.94 8.04
CA PRO A 126 3.35 -4.19 9.18
C PRO A 126 4.47 -3.43 9.89
N ARG A 127 4.10 -2.37 10.60
CA ARG A 127 5.01 -1.70 11.54
C ARG A 127 5.14 -2.56 12.79
N LEU A 128 6.37 -2.75 13.28
CA LEU A 128 6.66 -3.49 14.51
C LEU A 128 7.67 -2.72 15.36
N GLU A 129 7.32 -2.46 16.61
CA GLU A 129 8.20 -1.84 17.60
C GLU A 129 8.34 -2.79 18.80
N VAL A 130 9.58 -3.05 19.21
CA VAL A 130 9.93 -3.97 20.29
C VAL A 130 10.96 -3.31 21.19
N ALA A 131 10.67 -3.18 22.48
CA ALA A 131 11.60 -2.68 23.46
C ALA A 131 12.16 -3.84 24.34
N PRO A 132 13.44 -3.77 24.78
CA PRO A 132 13.97 -4.74 25.71
C PRO A 132 13.27 -4.64 27.07
N ALA A 133 13.07 -5.77 27.76
CA ALA A 133 12.41 -5.84 29.04
C ALA A 133 13.34 -6.34 30.15
N THR A 134 13.09 -5.91 31.38
CA THR A 134 13.83 -6.38 32.57
C THR A 134 12.87 -6.54 33.72
N GLY A 135 12.99 -7.66 34.46
CA GLY A 135 12.19 -7.92 35.66
C GLY A 135 12.83 -8.97 36.55
N ALA A 136 12.21 -9.23 37.69
CA ALA A 136 12.68 -10.22 38.65
C ALA A 136 12.18 -11.62 38.26
N GLU A 137 12.92 -12.67 38.65
CA GLU A 137 12.43 -14.05 38.60
C GLU A 137 11.15 -14.20 39.43
N ASP A 138 10.36 -15.23 39.16
CA ASP A 138 9.09 -15.54 39.83
C ASP A 138 8.03 -14.40 39.75
N SER A 139 8.25 -13.41 38.90
CA SER A 139 7.36 -12.25 38.72
C SER A 139 7.01 -12.06 37.26
N ALA A 140 5.84 -11.46 37.01
CA ALA A 140 5.44 -11.07 35.68
C ALA A 140 6.27 -9.85 35.20
N ILE A 141 6.89 -9.95 34.03
CA ILE A 141 7.74 -8.94 33.41
C ILE A 141 6.93 -8.25 32.32
N ALA A 142 6.73 -6.95 32.40
CA ALA A 142 6.03 -6.19 31.39
C ALA A 142 6.81 -6.18 30.07
N LEU A 143 6.11 -6.42 28.97
CA LEU A 143 6.63 -6.35 27.62
C LEU A 143 6.05 -5.11 26.92
N GLU A 144 6.91 -4.32 26.31
CA GLU A 144 6.51 -3.16 25.49
C GLU A 144 6.64 -3.54 24.02
N LEU A 145 5.50 -3.93 23.43
CA LEU A 145 5.36 -4.29 22.02
C LEU A 145 4.28 -3.42 21.38
N ALA A 146 4.54 -2.94 20.18
CA ALA A 146 3.54 -2.28 19.36
C ALA A 146 3.62 -2.78 17.91
N ALA A 147 2.47 -3.01 17.31
CA ALA A 147 2.39 -3.38 15.90
C ALA A 147 1.10 -2.85 15.27
N ASP A 148 1.24 -2.30 14.06
CA ASP A 148 0.14 -1.70 13.30
C ASP A 148 0.23 -2.07 11.83
N LEU A 149 -0.93 -2.16 11.17
CA LEU A 149 -1.02 -2.21 9.71
C LEU A 149 -0.82 -0.81 9.12
N ILE A 150 -0.22 -0.75 7.94
CA ILE A 150 -0.05 0.49 7.17
C ILE A 150 -1.23 0.60 6.21
N ARG A 151 -2.11 1.61 6.41
CA ARG A 151 -3.31 1.85 5.59
C ARG A 151 -4.08 0.56 5.22
N PRO A 152 -4.59 -0.17 6.21
CA PRO A 152 -5.13 -1.51 6.00
C PRO A 152 -6.29 -1.53 5.00
N ALA A 153 -6.21 -2.49 4.08
CA ALA A 153 -7.30 -2.80 3.18
C ALA A 153 -8.49 -3.47 3.92
N PRO A 154 -9.70 -3.37 3.41
CA PRO A 154 -10.84 -4.08 3.98
C PRO A 154 -10.60 -5.60 4.05
N GLY A 155 -10.64 -6.15 5.27
CA GLY A 155 -10.41 -7.58 5.52
C GLY A 155 -8.95 -7.97 5.76
N GLU A 156 -8.02 -7.02 5.77
CA GLU A 156 -6.65 -7.27 6.19
C GLU A 156 -6.55 -7.46 7.71
N THR A 157 -5.73 -8.40 8.13
CA THR A 157 -5.56 -8.79 9.54
C THR A 157 -4.11 -8.74 9.96
N LEU A 158 -3.87 -8.40 11.23
CA LEU A 158 -2.55 -8.41 11.86
C LEU A 158 -2.50 -9.50 12.95
N THR A 159 -1.45 -10.31 12.91
CA THR A 159 -1.17 -11.32 13.93
C THR A 159 0.28 -11.19 14.36
N LEU A 160 0.52 -11.26 15.66
CA LEU A 160 1.87 -11.34 16.22
C LEU A 160 2.17 -12.77 16.67
N THR A 161 3.43 -13.17 16.49
CA THR A 161 3.92 -14.45 17.00
C THR A 161 5.18 -14.17 17.83
N VAL A 162 5.17 -14.62 19.08
CA VAL A 162 6.35 -14.57 19.97
C VAL A 162 6.93 -15.97 20.08
N SER A 163 8.19 -16.13 19.72
CA SER A 163 8.89 -17.41 19.72
C SER A 163 10.17 -17.38 20.56
N GLY A 164 10.73 -18.55 20.86
CA GLY A 164 11.93 -18.68 21.70
C GLY A 164 11.65 -18.71 23.20
N LEU A 165 10.38 -18.83 23.62
CA LEU A 165 10.04 -18.98 25.02
C LEU A 165 10.57 -20.31 25.54
N PRO A 166 11.29 -20.33 26.69
CA PRO A 166 11.71 -21.58 27.33
C PRO A 166 10.50 -22.33 27.91
N GLU A 167 10.65 -23.65 28.07
CA GLU A 167 9.63 -24.48 28.73
C GLU A 167 9.31 -23.95 30.12
N GLY A 168 8.02 -23.80 30.41
CA GLY A 168 7.53 -23.23 31.69
C GLY A 168 7.36 -21.72 31.68
N ALA A 169 7.81 -20.99 30.63
CA ALA A 169 7.48 -19.60 30.48
C ALA A 169 6.07 -19.43 29.86
N ALA A 170 5.39 -18.34 30.22
CA ALA A 170 4.06 -18.04 29.69
C ALA A 170 3.85 -16.55 29.48
N LEU A 171 3.05 -16.21 28.45
CA LEU A 171 2.53 -14.85 28.27
C LEU A 171 1.17 -14.68 28.96
N SER A 172 0.85 -13.46 29.40
CA SER A 172 -0.44 -13.15 30.06
C SER A 172 -1.63 -13.17 29.10
N ALA A 173 -1.39 -13.07 27.80
CA ALA A 173 -2.40 -13.08 26.75
C ALA A 173 -1.90 -13.87 25.54
N GLY A 174 -2.80 -14.14 24.58
CA GLY A 174 -2.51 -14.91 23.38
C GLY A 174 -2.83 -16.39 23.51
N THR A 175 -2.50 -17.13 22.47
CA THR A 175 -2.73 -18.58 22.37
C THR A 175 -1.41 -19.31 22.15
N PRO A 176 -1.05 -20.27 23.01
CA PRO A 176 0.15 -21.07 22.80
C PRO A 176 -0.03 -22.02 21.62
N ASN A 177 0.98 -22.10 20.77
CA ASN A 177 1.05 -22.99 19.63
C ASN A 177 1.77 -24.29 19.95
N ALA A 178 1.59 -25.32 19.13
CA ALA A 178 2.19 -26.64 19.32
C ALA A 178 3.73 -26.64 19.20
N ASP A 179 4.31 -25.61 18.59
CA ASP A 179 5.77 -25.40 18.44
C ASP A 179 6.40 -24.61 19.59
N GLY A 180 5.61 -24.25 20.60
CA GLY A 180 6.06 -23.46 21.76
C GLY A 180 6.03 -21.95 21.55
N SER A 181 5.64 -21.47 20.36
CA SER A 181 5.39 -20.05 20.13
C SER A 181 4.02 -19.62 20.66
N TRP A 182 3.77 -18.31 20.73
CA TRP A 182 2.49 -17.73 21.13
C TRP A 182 1.98 -16.80 20.05
N SER A 183 0.70 -16.95 19.70
CA SER A 183 0.00 -16.06 18.76
C SER A 183 -0.85 -15.05 19.52
N LEU A 184 -0.77 -13.77 19.11
CA LEU A 184 -1.49 -12.65 19.71
C LEU A 184 -2.14 -11.78 18.64
N GLY A 185 -3.31 -11.22 18.97
CA GLY A 185 -3.88 -10.10 18.22
C GLY A 185 -3.29 -8.77 18.68
N PRO A 186 -3.43 -7.70 17.88
CA PRO A 186 -2.93 -6.37 18.25
C PRO A 186 -3.57 -5.82 19.54
N ASP A 187 -4.82 -6.17 19.81
CA ASP A 187 -5.57 -5.82 21.02
C ASP A 187 -5.06 -6.48 22.30
N GLN A 188 -4.17 -7.46 22.20
CA GLN A 188 -3.60 -8.21 23.32
C GLN A 188 -2.20 -7.72 23.73
N LEU A 189 -1.68 -6.68 23.09
CA LEU A 189 -0.34 -6.15 23.34
C LEU A 189 -0.31 -5.20 24.54
N ASP A 190 -1.40 -4.49 24.80
CA ASP A 190 -1.49 -3.57 25.93
C ASP A 190 -1.48 -4.33 27.26
N GLY A 191 -0.51 -4.01 28.11
CA GLY A 191 -0.31 -4.68 29.40
C GLY A 191 0.17 -6.13 29.30
N LEU A 192 0.70 -6.55 28.16
CA LEU A 192 1.26 -7.90 27.98
C LEU A 192 2.43 -8.11 28.93
N THR A 193 2.45 -9.27 29.59
CA THR A 193 3.55 -9.67 30.48
C THR A 193 4.06 -11.06 30.14
N LEU A 194 5.34 -11.29 30.42
CA LEU A 194 6.01 -12.57 30.39
C LEU A 194 6.24 -13.05 31.84
N THR A 195 5.77 -14.25 32.16
CA THR A 195 6.16 -14.97 33.39
C THR A 195 7.29 -15.93 33.03
N PRO A 196 8.52 -15.76 33.54
CA PRO A 196 9.61 -16.69 33.28
C PRO A 196 9.36 -18.05 33.96
N PRO A 197 10.10 -19.12 33.58
CA PRO A 197 10.08 -20.36 34.37
C PRO A 197 10.48 -20.12 35.83
N ALA A 198 9.93 -20.92 36.75
CA ALA A 198 10.27 -20.83 38.17
C ALA A 198 11.78 -20.89 38.38
N GLU A 199 12.30 -20.05 39.31
CA GLU A 199 13.73 -19.98 39.68
C GLU A 199 14.66 -19.66 38.49
N PHE A 200 14.13 -19.20 37.34
CA PHE A 200 14.94 -18.84 36.18
C PHE A 200 15.44 -17.40 36.28
N HIS A 201 16.75 -17.21 36.25
CA HIS A 201 17.40 -15.90 36.10
C HIS A 201 18.43 -15.92 34.96
N GLY A 202 18.61 -14.79 34.30
CA GLY A 202 19.51 -14.66 33.17
C GLY A 202 18.85 -13.95 31.98
N ALA A 203 19.46 -14.08 30.81
CA ALA A 203 18.96 -13.47 29.60
C ALA A 203 18.10 -14.45 28.78
N LEU A 204 16.93 -13.98 28.34
CA LEU A 204 16.12 -14.64 27.32
C LEU A 204 16.23 -13.85 26.00
N SER A 205 16.41 -14.58 24.92
CA SER A 205 16.42 -14.01 23.57
C SER A 205 15.22 -14.55 22.82
N LEU A 206 14.18 -13.75 22.73
CA LEU A 206 12.93 -14.08 22.05
C LEU A 206 12.91 -13.40 20.68
N GLU A 207 12.05 -13.87 19.79
CA GLU A 207 11.77 -13.23 18.50
C GLU A 207 10.28 -12.91 18.41
N VAL A 208 9.97 -11.71 17.98
CA VAL A 208 8.60 -11.24 17.70
C VAL A 208 8.45 -11.08 16.21
N ALA A 209 7.48 -11.76 15.62
CA ALA A 209 7.08 -11.60 14.23
C ALA A 209 5.70 -10.95 14.17
N ALA A 210 5.56 -9.86 13.44
CA ALA A 210 4.27 -9.28 13.09
C ALA A 210 3.95 -9.64 11.64
N THR A 211 2.77 -10.19 11.38
CA THR A 211 2.33 -10.65 10.06
C THR A 211 1.02 -9.99 9.69
N ALA A 212 1.04 -9.23 8.60
CA ALA A 212 -0.14 -8.72 7.91
C ALA A 212 -0.63 -9.77 6.91
N THR A 213 -1.93 -9.96 6.78
CA THR A 213 -2.53 -10.96 5.87
C THR A 213 -3.79 -10.39 5.21
N LEU A 214 -3.83 -10.45 3.88
CA LEU A 214 -5.00 -10.10 3.07
C LEU A 214 -5.32 -11.26 2.10
N GLY A 215 -6.38 -12.01 2.38
CA GLY A 215 -6.72 -13.20 1.60
C GLY A 215 -5.63 -14.27 1.63
N ALA A 216 -4.99 -14.51 0.51
CA ALA A 216 -3.88 -15.47 0.39
C ALA A 216 -2.49 -14.80 0.45
N ASP A 217 -2.42 -13.49 0.42
CA ASP A 217 -1.16 -12.74 0.50
C ASP A 217 -0.81 -12.39 1.94
N SER A 218 0.48 -12.40 2.27
CA SER A 218 0.98 -12.05 3.61
C SER A 218 2.36 -11.44 3.56
N ARG A 219 2.61 -10.52 4.49
CA ARG A 219 3.92 -9.89 4.73
C ARG A 219 4.25 -9.90 6.20
N SER A 220 5.50 -10.17 6.52
CA SER A 220 5.96 -10.26 7.91
C SER A 220 7.19 -9.42 8.16
N VAL A 221 7.26 -8.86 9.36
CA VAL A 221 8.45 -8.20 9.92
C VAL A 221 8.80 -8.89 11.21
N THR A 222 10.09 -9.13 11.46
CA THR A 222 10.59 -9.75 12.70
C THR A 222 11.54 -8.80 13.44
N ALA A 223 11.49 -8.86 14.76
CA ALA A 223 12.40 -8.12 15.63
C ALA A 223 12.79 -8.96 16.85
N PRO A 224 14.05 -8.85 17.33
CA PRO A 224 14.48 -9.53 18.56
C PRO A 224 13.90 -8.83 19.79
N LEU A 225 13.44 -9.62 20.77
CA LEU A 225 13.03 -9.17 22.09
C LEU A 225 14.00 -9.73 23.13
N ALA A 226 14.85 -8.87 23.68
CA ALA A 226 15.75 -9.21 24.76
C ALA A 226 15.05 -9.02 26.10
N VAL A 227 14.97 -10.07 26.91
CA VAL A 227 14.42 -10.02 28.28
C VAL A 227 15.52 -10.40 29.27
N THR A 228 15.75 -9.54 30.26
CA THR A 228 16.70 -9.83 31.36
C THR A 228 15.93 -10.14 32.62
N VAL A 229 16.10 -11.36 33.13
CA VAL A 229 15.52 -11.83 34.40
C VAL A 229 16.56 -11.71 35.49
N THR A 230 16.28 -10.89 36.52
CA THR A 230 17.19 -10.66 37.62
C THR A 230 16.88 -11.62 38.79
N PRO A 231 17.90 -12.15 39.48
CA PRO A 231 17.69 -13.07 40.62
C PRO A 231 17.09 -12.35 41.81
N VAL A 232 16.29 -13.08 42.58
CA VAL A 232 15.73 -12.67 43.86
C VAL A 232 16.20 -13.67 44.96
N THR A 233 16.36 -13.22 46.19
CA THR A 233 16.73 -14.11 47.30
C THR A 233 15.50 -14.84 47.83
N ASP A 234 15.51 -16.17 47.75
CA ASP A 234 14.45 -17.03 48.24
C ASP A 234 14.62 -17.41 49.71
N PRO A 235 13.50 -17.65 50.41
CA PRO A 235 13.60 -18.12 51.78
C PRO A 235 14.19 -19.54 51.84
N PRO A 236 15.08 -19.82 52.79
CA PRO A 236 15.70 -21.15 52.91
C PRO A 236 14.66 -22.23 53.24
N ARG A 237 14.71 -23.36 52.54
CA ARG A 237 13.91 -24.55 52.87
C ARG A 237 14.48 -25.23 54.14
N LEU A 238 13.65 -25.42 55.15
CA LEU A 238 13.97 -26.24 56.30
C LEU A 238 13.20 -27.58 56.21
N GLU A 239 13.91 -28.68 55.98
CA GLU A 239 13.34 -30.02 56.12
C GLU A 239 13.67 -30.57 57.50
N VAL A 240 12.63 -30.85 58.28
CA VAL A 240 12.77 -31.52 59.56
C VAL A 240 12.34 -32.98 59.38
N ALA A 241 13.29 -33.92 59.49
CA ALA A 241 12.93 -35.33 59.45
C ALA A 241 12.08 -35.69 60.70
N PRO A 242 11.00 -36.46 60.54
CA PRO A 242 10.25 -36.94 61.71
C PRO A 242 11.14 -37.85 62.58
N ALA A 243 11.04 -37.67 63.90
CA ALA A 243 11.78 -38.41 64.89
C ALA A 243 11.29 -39.88 65.03
#